data_f031720bc171abdce4f5e5d3b198aaa0
#
_entry.id   f031720bc171abdce4f5e5d3b198aaa0
#
_cell.length_a   1.000
_cell.length_b   1.000
_cell.length_c   1.000
_cell.angle_alpha   90.00
_cell.angle_beta   90.00
_cell.angle_gamma   90.00
#
_symmetry.space_group_name_H-M   'P 1'
#
loop_
_entity.id
_entity.type
_entity.pdbx_description
1 polymer ?
#
loop_
_entity_poly.entity_id
_entity_poly.type
_entity_poly.pdbx_seq_one_letter_code
_entity_poly.pdbx_strand_id
1 'polypeptide(L)'
;IKNSVEKYKAWKGNIYIPSLDMTLECNIQNIHTKFGENNYAITFQDISSKLRTERYLIEYEKIKKHEEVKNEFFANISHELRTPLNIFYSTVQLLDLKSNDMLVDFREVYEEHKQCLNLNCKRMLRLIDNIVDITKIDVGFTKPKFVNCDIVRVIEDITLSVVNYAENKNINIVFDTEIEEHIIKCDSSMIERAMLNLLSNAIKFTKENGNIVVNLYKDEQWVHIIVKDDGIGIPIGIQGMIFERFVQGDKSLTRLNEGSGIGLSIVKSIVELNNGEIYLDSDGENGTEFEILLPNEKLEGDKYEYNYEIDIDKIELEFSDIYELYN
;
A
#
# COMPACT_ATOMS: atom_id res chain seq x y z
N ILE A 1 -19.79 15.77 -38.30
CA ILE A 1 -19.20 15.65 -39.65
C ILE A 1 -19.60 16.83 -40.50
N LYS A 2 -20.91 17.02 -40.83
CA LYS A 2 -21.41 18.07 -41.73
C LYS A 2 -20.88 19.45 -41.34
N ASN A 3 -21.06 19.89 -40.10
CA ASN A 3 -20.61 21.19 -39.62
C ASN A 3 -19.06 21.37 -39.67
N SER A 4 -18.31 20.28 -39.47
CA SER A 4 -16.84 20.33 -39.55
C SER A 4 -16.36 20.42 -40.98
N VAL A 5 -16.98 19.71 -41.91
CA VAL A 5 -16.66 19.77 -43.35
C VAL A 5 -17.00 21.16 -43.93
N GLU A 6 -18.13 21.74 -43.55
CA GLU A 6 -18.54 23.09 -44.00
C GLU A 6 -17.57 24.17 -43.46
N LYS A 7 -17.12 24.06 -42.19
CA LYS A 7 -16.26 25.05 -41.53
C LYS A 7 -14.79 24.93 -41.92
N TYR A 8 -14.26 23.71 -41.96
CA TYR A 8 -12.82 23.47 -42.12
C TYR A 8 -12.44 22.89 -43.49
N LYS A 9 -13.39 22.64 -44.36
CA LYS A 9 -13.25 22.03 -45.70
C LYS A 9 -12.55 20.66 -45.68
N ALA A 10 -12.43 20.02 -44.50
CA ALA A 10 -11.86 18.70 -44.30
C ALA A 10 -12.43 18.06 -43.03
N TRP A 11 -12.48 16.73 -42.99
CA TRP A 11 -12.81 15.98 -41.79
C TRP A 11 -12.02 14.64 -41.82
N LYS A 12 -11.49 14.24 -40.68
CA LYS A 12 -10.88 12.93 -40.49
C LYS A 12 -11.39 12.33 -39.18
N GLY A 13 -11.77 11.05 -39.21
CA GLY A 13 -12.25 10.35 -38.02
C GLY A 13 -12.60 8.89 -38.30
N ASN A 14 -12.86 8.15 -37.23
CA ASN A 14 -13.18 6.74 -37.27
C ASN A 14 -14.73 6.56 -37.22
N ILE A 15 -15.25 5.65 -38.04
CA ILE A 15 -16.66 5.27 -38.08
C ILE A 15 -16.74 3.77 -37.80
N TYR A 16 -17.43 3.39 -36.73
CA TYR A 16 -17.70 1.98 -36.43
C TYR A 16 -19.01 1.56 -37.08
N ILE A 17 -19.00 0.43 -37.78
CA ILE A 17 -20.16 -0.17 -38.45
C ILE A 17 -20.52 -1.46 -37.70
N PRO A 18 -21.54 -1.42 -36.80
CA PRO A 18 -21.85 -2.57 -35.93
C PRO A 18 -22.24 -3.84 -36.69
N SER A 19 -22.99 -3.69 -37.82
CA SER A 19 -23.46 -4.82 -38.63
C SER A 19 -22.34 -5.65 -39.27
N LEU A 20 -21.16 -5.06 -39.45
CA LEU A 20 -19.99 -5.70 -40.06
C LEU A 20 -18.83 -5.90 -39.06
N ASP A 21 -18.99 -5.47 -37.81
CA ASP A 21 -17.90 -5.40 -36.79
C ASP A 21 -16.61 -4.78 -37.36
N MET A 22 -16.79 -3.68 -38.12
CA MET A 22 -15.72 -3.04 -38.87
C MET A 22 -15.56 -1.58 -38.49
N THR A 23 -14.31 -1.14 -38.33
CA THR A 23 -14.00 0.29 -38.10
C THR A 23 -13.29 0.84 -39.33
N LEU A 24 -13.88 1.87 -39.90
CA LEU A 24 -13.33 2.58 -41.06
C LEU A 24 -12.74 3.91 -40.61
N GLU A 25 -11.48 4.17 -41.00
CA GLU A 25 -10.94 5.52 -40.98
C GLU A 25 -11.50 6.24 -42.23
N CYS A 26 -12.21 7.33 -42.03
CA CYS A 26 -12.79 8.13 -43.08
C CYS A 26 -12.07 9.49 -43.14
N ASN A 27 -11.60 9.86 -44.31
CA ASN A 27 -10.98 11.15 -44.56
C ASN A 27 -11.72 11.86 -45.67
N ILE A 28 -12.24 13.07 -45.40
CA ILE A 28 -12.99 13.92 -46.32
C ILE A 28 -12.16 15.17 -46.59
N GLN A 29 -11.84 15.43 -47.84
CA GLN A 29 -11.09 16.61 -48.29
C GLN A 29 -11.82 17.33 -49.40
N ASN A 30 -11.77 18.67 -49.37
CA ASN A 30 -12.33 19.47 -50.46
C ASN A 30 -11.30 19.53 -51.62
N ILE A 31 -11.74 19.23 -52.81
CA ILE A 31 -10.98 19.31 -54.04
C ILE A 31 -11.43 20.56 -54.83
N HIS A 32 -10.57 21.56 -54.98
CA HIS A 32 -10.82 22.70 -55.82
C HIS A 32 -10.70 22.31 -57.29
N THR A 33 -11.80 22.35 -58.01
CA THR A 33 -11.81 22.18 -59.48
C THR A 33 -11.73 23.53 -60.16
N LYS A 34 -11.16 23.56 -61.35
CA LYS A 34 -10.97 24.81 -62.18
C LYS A 34 -12.32 25.48 -62.52
N PHE A 35 -13.47 24.84 -62.23
CA PHE A 35 -14.80 25.35 -62.58
C PHE A 35 -15.58 25.89 -61.36
N GLY A 36 -14.93 26.09 -60.20
CA GLY A 36 -15.57 26.77 -59.06
C GLY A 36 -16.56 25.96 -58.27
N GLU A 37 -16.74 24.68 -58.53
CA GLU A 37 -17.62 23.76 -57.78
C GLU A 37 -16.87 23.15 -56.60
N ASN A 38 -17.51 23.08 -55.42
CA ASN A 38 -17.01 22.38 -54.24
C ASN A 38 -17.19 20.87 -54.40
N ASN A 39 -16.13 20.18 -54.77
CA ASN A 39 -16.05 18.73 -54.83
C ASN A 39 -15.33 18.18 -53.61
N TYR A 40 -15.77 17.02 -53.10
CA TYR A 40 -15.16 16.35 -51.95
C TYR A 40 -14.61 14.99 -52.36
N ALA A 41 -13.37 14.70 -52.01
CA ALA A 41 -12.83 13.36 -52.03
C ALA A 41 -13.08 12.71 -50.66
N ILE A 42 -13.65 11.52 -50.69
CA ILE A 42 -13.86 10.73 -49.50
C ILE A 42 -13.06 9.42 -49.65
N THR A 43 -12.16 9.16 -48.70
CA THR A 43 -11.42 7.93 -48.66
C THR A 43 -11.82 7.13 -47.42
N PHE A 44 -11.98 5.84 -47.56
CA PHE A 44 -12.26 4.92 -46.49
C PHE A 44 -11.14 3.88 -46.44
N GLN A 45 -10.64 3.63 -45.22
CA GLN A 45 -9.67 2.58 -44.98
C GLN A 45 -10.17 1.69 -43.82
N ASP A 46 -10.26 0.39 -44.05
CA ASP A 46 -10.55 -0.54 -42.98
C ASP A 46 -9.34 -0.64 -42.02
N ILE A 47 -9.55 -0.23 -40.77
CA ILE A 47 -8.54 -0.25 -39.71
C ILE A 47 -8.89 -1.26 -38.61
N SER A 48 -9.87 -2.12 -38.80
CA SER A 48 -10.36 -3.08 -37.82
C SER A 48 -9.26 -4.00 -37.33
N SER A 49 -8.48 -4.57 -38.26
CA SER A 49 -7.36 -5.46 -37.95
C SER A 49 -6.25 -4.71 -37.18
N LYS A 50 -5.93 -3.48 -37.57
CA LYS A 50 -4.94 -2.63 -36.90
C LYS A 50 -5.38 -2.34 -35.45
N LEU A 51 -6.61 -1.95 -35.22
CA LEU A 51 -7.14 -1.65 -33.89
C LEU A 51 -7.19 -2.91 -32.99
N ARG A 52 -7.52 -4.08 -33.56
CA ARG A 52 -7.48 -5.35 -32.83
C ARG A 52 -6.04 -5.67 -32.42
N THR A 53 -5.08 -5.54 -33.32
CA THR A 53 -3.66 -5.77 -33.02
C THR A 53 -3.14 -4.82 -31.95
N GLU A 54 -3.49 -3.53 -32.03
CA GLU A 54 -3.10 -2.54 -31.00
C GLU A 54 -3.70 -2.91 -29.63
N ARG A 55 -4.97 -3.31 -29.55
CA ARG A 55 -5.59 -3.79 -28.30
C ARG A 55 -4.89 -5.01 -27.74
N TYR A 56 -4.59 -6.02 -28.59
CA TYR A 56 -3.85 -7.21 -28.17
C TYR A 56 -2.44 -6.89 -27.66
N LEU A 57 -1.75 -5.94 -28.29
CA LEU A 57 -0.42 -5.50 -27.84
C LEU A 57 -0.50 -4.83 -26.46
N ILE A 58 -1.47 -3.93 -26.25
CA ILE A 58 -1.67 -3.26 -24.96
C ILE A 58 -2.01 -4.28 -23.86
N GLU A 59 -2.87 -5.25 -24.18
CA GLU A 59 -3.25 -6.31 -23.22
C GLU A 59 -2.06 -7.23 -22.92
N TYR A 60 -1.31 -7.60 -23.92
CA TYR A 60 -0.09 -8.41 -23.78
C TYR A 60 0.97 -7.69 -22.93
N GLU A 61 1.20 -6.40 -23.17
CA GLU A 61 2.13 -5.60 -22.37
C GLU A 61 1.69 -5.51 -20.90
N LYS A 62 0.38 -5.36 -20.65
CA LYS A 62 -0.17 -5.38 -19.28
C LYS A 62 0.08 -6.73 -18.60
N ILE A 63 -0.20 -7.84 -19.28
CA ILE A 63 0.02 -9.18 -18.74
C ILE A 63 1.51 -9.40 -18.46
N LYS A 64 2.38 -9.04 -19.40
CA LYS A 64 3.83 -9.15 -19.26
C LYS A 64 4.35 -8.35 -18.07
N LYS A 65 3.91 -7.10 -17.93
CA LYS A 65 4.28 -6.24 -16.80
C LYS A 65 3.82 -6.86 -15.46
N HIS A 66 2.60 -7.42 -15.43
CA HIS A 66 2.10 -8.10 -14.24
C HIS A 66 2.94 -9.33 -13.87
N GLU A 67 3.38 -10.10 -14.87
CA GLU A 67 4.24 -11.27 -14.68
C GLU A 67 5.65 -10.88 -14.20
N GLU A 68 6.22 -9.80 -14.74
CA GLU A 68 7.49 -9.23 -14.28
C GLU A 68 7.44 -8.80 -12.81
N VAL A 69 6.40 -8.04 -12.42
CA VAL A 69 6.16 -7.62 -11.03
C VAL A 69 6.00 -8.83 -10.11
N LYS A 70 5.26 -9.86 -10.54
CA LYS A 70 5.09 -11.09 -9.78
C LYS A 70 6.40 -11.85 -9.57
N ASN A 71 7.24 -11.92 -10.59
CA ASN A 71 8.55 -12.60 -10.51
C ASN A 71 9.53 -11.85 -9.62
N GLU A 72 9.54 -10.51 -9.70
CA GLU A 72 10.33 -9.66 -8.81
C GLU A 72 9.90 -9.83 -7.36
N PHE A 73 8.59 -9.94 -7.11
CA PHE A 73 8.04 -10.26 -5.81
C PHE A 73 8.59 -11.55 -5.20
N PHE A 74 8.52 -12.67 -5.92
CA PHE A 74 9.05 -13.93 -5.42
C PHE A 74 10.55 -13.87 -5.16
N ALA A 75 11.29 -13.14 -5.98
CA ALA A 75 12.72 -12.91 -5.77
C ALA A 75 12.98 -12.12 -4.47
N ASN A 76 12.24 -11.03 -4.24
CA ASN A 76 12.38 -10.18 -3.06
C ASN A 76 11.97 -10.93 -1.78
N ILE A 77 10.84 -11.64 -1.76
CA ILE A 77 10.45 -12.49 -0.63
C ILE A 77 11.53 -13.52 -0.32
N SER A 78 12.05 -14.20 -1.33
CA SER A 78 13.08 -15.20 -1.14
C SER A 78 14.34 -14.60 -0.51
N HIS A 79 14.67 -13.37 -0.87
CA HIS A 79 15.81 -12.65 -0.28
C HIS A 79 15.51 -12.23 1.16
N GLU A 80 14.34 -11.68 1.43
CA GLU A 80 13.94 -11.22 2.76
C GLU A 80 13.74 -12.37 3.76
N LEU A 81 13.30 -13.54 3.30
CA LEU A 81 13.24 -14.75 4.14
C LEU A 81 14.63 -15.36 4.37
N ARG A 82 15.55 -15.25 3.41
CA ARG A 82 16.89 -15.84 3.51
C ARG A 82 17.74 -15.15 4.58
N THR A 83 17.62 -13.84 4.72
CA THR A 83 18.43 -13.06 5.67
C THR A 83 18.18 -13.48 7.12
N PRO A 84 16.97 -13.45 7.68
CA PRO A 84 16.68 -13.90 9.03
C PRO A 84 16.96 -15.39 9.22
N LEU A 85 16.70 -16.23 8.20
CA LEU A 85 16.99 -17.65 8.25
C LEU A 85 18.49 -17.92 8.36
N ASN A 86 19.34 -17.18 7.63
CA ASN A 86 20.79 -17.30 7.74
C ASN A 86 21.30 -16.87 9.12
N ILE A 87 20.74 -15.78 9.70
CA ILE A 87 21.09 -15.34 11.05
C ILE A 87 20.71 -16.44 12.04
N PHE A 88 19.48 -16.96 11.93
CA PHE A 88 19.04 -18.07 12.78
C PHE A 88 19.96 -19.28 12.66
N TYR A 89 20.26 -19.71 11.44
CA TYR A 89 21.14 -20.86 11.20
C TYR A 89 22.56 -20.65 11.73
N SER A 90 23.14 -19.47 11.52
CA SER A 90 24.49 -19.14 12.03
C SER A 90 24.52 -19.09 13.55
N THR A 91 23.46 -18.60 14.20
CA THR A 91 23.36 -18.57 15.66
C THR A 91 23.27 -20.00 16.22
N VAL A 92 22.46 -20.87 15.58
CA VAL A 92 22.38 -22.29 15.99
C VAL A 92 23.76 -22.97 15.86
N GLN A 93 24.49 -22.75 14.74
CA GLN A 93 25.82 -23.29 14.55
C GLN A 93 26.80 -22.80 15.65
N LEU A 94 26.70 -21.51 16.02
CA LEU A 94 27.50 -20.95 17.08
C LEU A 94 27.22 -21.60 18.46
N LEU A 95 25.93 -21.81 18.76
CA LEU A 95 25.49 -22.51 19.97
C LEU A 95 26.00 -23.96 19.97
N ASP A 96 25.96 -24.67 18.86
CA ASP A 96 26.46 -26.03 18.73
C ASP A 96 27.98 -26.09 18.96
N LEU A 97 28.76 -25.16 18.39
CA LEU A 97 30.19 -25.09 18.58
C LEU A 97 30.55 -24.83 20.04
N LYS A 98 29.85 -23.89 20.70
CA LYS A 98 30.13 -23.54 22.11
C LYS A 98 29.58 -24.57 23.08
N SER A 99 28.55 -25.35 22.74
CA SER A 99 28.04 -26.43 23.59
C SER A 99 29.06 -27.56 23.78
N ASN A 100 29.99 -27.71 22.83
CA ASN A 100 31.08 -28.69 22.89
C ASN A 100 32.35 -28.19 23.67
N ASP A 101 32.37 -26.93 24.09
CA ASP A 101 33.46 -26.33 24.83
C ASP A 101 33.16 -26.40 26.34
N MET A 102 33.90 -27.22 27.09
CA MET A 102 33.71 -27.38 28.54
C MET A 102 33.97 -26.11 29.37
N LEU A 103 34.54 -25.06 28.77
CA LEU A 103 34.86 -23.80 29.42
C LEU A 103 33.81 -22.70 29.24
N VAL A 104 32.79 -22.94 28.42
CA VAL A 104 31.75 -21.94 28.08
C VAL A 104 30.42 -22.36 28.69
N ASP A 105 29.78 -21.47 29.43
CA ASP A 105 28.43 -21.68 29.92
C ASP A 105 27.44 -21.48 28.76
N PHE A 106 26.83 -22.58 28.27
CA PHE A 106 25.81 -22.57 27.21
C PHE A 106 24.68 -21.58 27.52
N ARG A 107 24.32 -21.45 28.79
CA ARG A 107 23.25 -20.56 29.20
C ARG A 107 23.61 -19.08 28.92
N GLU A 108 24.85 -18.69 29.19
CA GLU A 108 25.33 -17.34 28.93
C GLU A 108 25.26 -17.02 27.43
N VAL A 109 25.74 -17.93 26.59
CA VAL A 109 25.67 -17.76 25.12
C VAL A 109 24.25 -17.72 24.59
N TYR A 110 23.35 -18.55 25.14
CA TYR A 110 21.93 -18.55 24.75
C TYR A 110 21.27 -17.22 25.11
N GLU A 111 21.46 -16.71 26.34
CA GLU A 111 20.85 -15.42 26.75
C GLU A 111 21.42 -14.25 25.93
N GLU A 112 22.71 -14.27 25.54
CA GLU A 112 23.30 -13.28 24.64
C GLU A 112 22.63 -13.24 23.26
N HIS A 113 22.21 -14.40 22.70
CA HIS A 113 21.70 -14.49 21.35
C HIS A 113 20.19 -14.67 21.27
N LYS A 114 19.49 -14.90 22.38
CA LYS A 114 18.06 -15.16 22.47
C LYS A 114 17.23 -14.04 21.88
N GLN A 115 17.59 -12.79 22.15
CA GLN A 115 16.88 -11.63 21.64
C GLN A 115 16.96 -11.55 20.11
N CYS A 116 18.14 -11.76 19.54
CA CYS A 116 18.37 -11.81 18.12
C CYS A 116 17.55 -12.92 17.44
N LEU A 117 17.51 -14.13 18.04
CA LEU A 117 16.71 -15.25 17.56
C LEU A 117 15.22 -14.92 17.54
N ASN A 118 14.69 -14.41 18.66
CA ASN A 118 13.27 -14.04 18.77
C ASN A 118 12.88 -12.97 17.76
N LEU A 119 13.73 -11.94 17.58
CA LEU A 119 13.48 -10.86 16.64
C LEU A 119 13.40 -11.36 15.21
N ASN A 120 14.35 -12.19 14.79
CA ASN A 120 14.36 -12.75 13.45
C ASN A 120 13.19 -13.74 13.21
N CYS A 121 12.76 -14.48 14.24
CA CYS A 121 11.52 -15.27 14.18
C CYS A 121 10.30 -14.38 13.95
N LYS A 122 10.15 -13.30 14.71
CA LYS A 122 9.01 -12.36 14.55
C LYS A 122 9.01 -11.72 13.16
N ARG A 123 10.15 -11.33 12.62
CA ARG A 123 10.28 -10.83 11.25
C ARG A 123 9.81 -11.84 10.19
N MET A 124 10.22 -13.09 10.33
CA MET A 124 9.77 -14.15 9.43
C MET A 124 8.25 -14.36 9.51
N LEU A 125 7.68 -14.39 10.70
CA LEU A 125 6.24 -14.52 10.90
C LEU A 125 5.49 -13.35 10.26
N ARG A 126 5.93 -12.11 10.50
CA ARG A 126 5.34 -10.91 9.86
C ARG A 126 5.36 -10.99 8.34
N LEU A 127 6.47 -11.41 7.74
CA LEU A 127 6.56 -11.59 6.29
C LEU A 127 5.58 -12.65 5.78
N ILE A 128 5.49 -13.79 6.46
CA ILE A 128 4.56 -14.86 6.11
C ILE A 128 3.11 -14.38 6.22
N ASP A 129 2.74 -13.70 7.30
CA ASP A 129 1.39 -13.17 7.50
C ASP A 129 1.02 -12.14 6.43
N ASN A 130 1.96 -11.26 6.06
CA ASN A 130 1.78 -10.30 4.97
C ASN A 130 1.52 -11.00 3.62
N ILE A 131 2.27 -12.06 3.31
CA ILE A 131 2.09 -12.85 2.08
C ILE A 131 0.73 -13.55 2.08
N VAL A 132 0.36 -14.16 3.22
CA VAL A 132 -0.93 -14.86 3.37
C VAL A 132 -2.09 -13.88 3.22
N ASP A 133 -2.01 -12.69 3.81
CA ASP A 133 -3.07 -11.69 3.71
C ASP A 133 -3.24 -11.16 2.30
N ILE A 134 -2.14 -10.81 1.62
CA ILE A 134 -2.21 -10.41 0.20
C ILE A 134 -2.86 -11.50 -0.64
N THR A 135 -2.43 -12.75 -0.46
CA THR A 135 -2.99 -13.85 -1.27
C THR A 135 -4.47 -14.07 -0.99
N LYS A 136 -4.92 -13.95 0.26
CA LYS A 136 -6.35 -14.05 0.62
C LYS A 136 -7.17 -12.90 0.04
N ILE A 137 -6.62 -11.67 0.06
CA ILE A 137 -7.28 -10.49 -0.52
C ILE A 137 -7.41 -10.65 -2.03
N ASP A 138 -6.35 -11.07 -2.72
CA ASP A 138 -6.33 -11.24 -4.17
C ASP A 138 -7.35 -12.23 -4.71
N VAL A 139 -7.52 -13.33 -4.00
CA VAL A 139 -8.48 -14.38 -4.38
C VAL A 139 -9.91 -14.01 -3.92
N GLY A 140 -10.08 -12.88 -3.21
CA GLY A 140 -11.38 -12.43 -2.69
C GLY A 140 -11.90 -13.28 -1.53
N PHE A 141 -11.03 -14.02 -0.85
CA PHE A 141 -11.40 -14.79 0.34
C PHE A 141 -11.57 -13.91 1.58
N THR A 142 -10.92 -12.76 1.61
CA THR A 142 -11.02 -11.84 2.75
C THR A 142 -12.32 -11.05 2.63
N LYS A 143 -13.19 -11.23 3.63
CA LYS A 143 -14.44 -10.47 3.76
C LYS A 143 -14.40 -9.70 5.08
N PRO A 144 -14.63 -8.40 5.09
CA PRO A 144 -14.68 -7.63 6.33
C PRO A 144 -15.84 -8.07 7.20
N LYS A 145 -15.60 -8.14 8.49
CA LYS A 145 -16.62 -8.40 9.52
C LYS A 145 -17.10 -7.06 10.05
N PHE A 146 -18.01 -6.43 9.33
CA PHE A 146 -18.55 -5.15 9.73
C PHE A 146 -19.32 -5.19 11.03
N VAL A 147 -18.95 -4.32 11.94
CA VAL A 147 -19.67 -4.04 13.19
C VAL A 147 -19.80 -2.53 13.38
N ASN A 148 -20.73 -2.08 14.21
CA ASN A 148 -20.75 -0.72 14.68
C ASN A 148 -19.70 -0.57 15.78
N CYS A 149 -18.65 0.22 15.53
CA CYS A 149 -17.58 0.47 16.49
C CYS A 149 -17.33 1.96 16.70
N ASP A 150 -16.89 2.33 17.89
CA ASP A 150 -16.40 3.68 18.17
C ASP A 150 -14.99 3.85 17.58
N ILE A 151 -14.93 4.51 16.46
CA ILE A 151 -13.69 4.67 15.71
C ILE A 151 -12.68 5.56 16.44
N VAL A 152 -13.16 6.55 17.21
CA VAL A 152 -12.28 7.43 17.98
C VAL A 152 -11.50 6.60 18.99
N ARG A 153 -12.21 5.80 19.77
CA ARG A 153 -11.60 4.94 20.79
C ARG A 153 -10.67 3.89 20.18
N VAL A 154 -11.06 3.28 19.05
CA VAL A 154 -10.21 2.30 18.34
C VAL A 154 -8.88 2.93 17.93
N ILE A 155 -8.91 4.12 17.31
CA ILE A 155 -7.69 4.80 16.84
C ILE A 155 -6.84 5.31 18.02
N GLU A 156 -7.47 5.84 19.08
CA GLU A 156 -6.79 6.24 20.31
C GLU A 156 -6.06 5.07 20.94
N ASP A 157 -6.76 3.96 21.21
CA ASP A 157 -6.19 2.77 21.84
C ASP A 157 -5.00 2.21 21.02
N ILE A 158 -5.12 2.14 19.68
CA ILE A 158 -4.03 1.72 18.82
C ILE A 158 -2.84 2.69 18.92
N THR A 159 -3.09 4.00 18.87
CA THR A 159 -2.03 5.01 18.93
C THR A 159 -1.30 4.96 20.28
N LEU A 160 -2.02 4.84 21.37
CA LEU A 160 -1.45 4.73 22.72
C LEU A 160 -0.65 3.43 22.91
N SER A 161 -1.05 2.34 22.28
CA SER A 161 -0.37 1.05 22.40
C SER A 161 1.05 1.04 21.85
N VAL A 162 1.39 1.98 20.96
CA VAL A 162 2.70 2.06 20.31
C VAL A 162 3.62 3.16 20.87
N VAL A 163 3.16 3.92 21.85
CA VAL A 163 3.94 5.02 22.47
C VAL A 163 5.30 4.56 22.95
N ASN A 164 5.38 3.41 23.64
CA ASN A 164 6.65 2.86 24.13
C ASN A 164 7.69 2.62 23.02
N TYR A 165 7.23 2.26 21.81
CA TYR A 165 8.12 2.05 20.66
C TYR A 165 8.66 3.37 20.11
N ALA A 166 7.83 4.44 20.15
CA ALA A 166 8.25 5.78 19.76
C ALA A 166 9.20 6.39 20.79
N GLU A 167 8.94 6.21 22.08
CA GLU A 167 9.81 6.69 23.18
C GLU A 167 11.22 6.12 23.12
N ASN A 168 11.37 4.85 22.73
CA ASN A 168 12.69 4.22 22.54
C ASN A 168 13.54 4.95 21.49
N LYS A 169 12.92 5.70 20.60
CA LYS A 169 13.56 6.53 19.56
C LYS A 169 13.52 8.02 19.89
N ASN A 170 13.10 8.39 21.11
CA ASN A 170 12.83 9.78 21.52
C ASN A 170 11.85 10.50 20.55
N ILE A 171 10.92 9.75 19.93
CA ILE A 171 9.89 10.32 19.08
C ILE A 171 8.67 10.64 19.91
N ASN A 172 8.15 11.86 19.76
CA ASN A 172 6.91 12.27 20.36
C ASN A 172 5.74 11.83 19.48
N ILE A 173 4.77 11.11 20.06
CA ILE A 173 3.54 10.71 19.36
C ILE A 173 2.33 11.32 20.06
N VAL A 174 1.45 11.96 19.30
CA VAL A 174 0.27 12.65 19.80
C VAL A 174 -0.96 12.17 19.05
N PHE A 175 -2.02 11.83 19.78
CA PHE A 175 -3.36 11.66 19.25
C PHE A 175 -4.18 12.91 19.54
N ASP A 176 -4.81 13.49 18.51
CA ASP A 176 -5.64 14.68 18.62
C ASP A 176 -6.96 14.49 17.87
N THR A 177 -8.06 14.94 18.46
CA THR A 177 -9.38 14.81 17.86
C THR A 177 -10.35 15.89 18.40
N GLU A 178 -11.25 16.35 17.54
CA GLU A 178 -12.31 17.27 17.90
C GLU A 178 -13.58 16.55 18.42
N ILE A 179 -13.63 15.21 18.34
CA ILE A 179 -14.79 14.39 18.70
C ILE A 179 -14.42 13.34 19.73
N GLU A 180 -15.22 13.23 20.80
CA GLU A 180 -14.94 12.30 21.91
C GLU A 180 -15.41 10.85 21.59
N GLU A 181 -16.48 10.70 20.82
CA GLU A 181 -17.09 9.41 20.45
C GLU A 181 -17.70 9.50 19.04
N HIS A 182 -17.42 8.52 18.19
CA HIS A 182 -18.09 8.42 16.90
C HIS A 182 -18.21 6.98 16.40
N ILE A 183 -19.46 6.54 16.28
CA ILE A 183 -19.76 5.18 15.89
C ILE A 183 -19.92 5.09 14.38
N ILE A 184 -19.13 4.24 13.74
CA ILE A 184 -19.23 3.89 12.33
C ILE A 184 -19.24 2.38 12.12
N LYS A 185 -19.66 1.97 10.93
CA LYS A 185 -19.57 0.61 10.44
C LYS A 185 -18.17 0.34 9.89
N CYS A 186 -17.37 -0.49 10.57
CA CYS A 186 -16.07 -0.92 10.09
C CYS A 186 -15.68 -2.31 10.63
N ASP A 187 -14.61 -2.89 10.09
CA ASP A 187 -13.92 -4.04 10.69
C ASP A 187 -12.74 -3.52 11.52
N SER A 188 -12.91 -3.46 12.84
CA SER A 188 -11.91 -2.89 13.76
C SER A 188 -10.58 -3.62 13.71
N SER A 189 -10.57 -4.93 13.46
CA SER A 189 -9.32 -5.70 13.38
C SER A 189 -8.53 -5.41 12.10
N MET A 190 -9.22 -5.11 11.00
CA MET A 190 -8.60 -4.63 9.78
C MET A 190 -8.06 -3.21 9.94
N ILE A 191 -8.84 -2.33 10.58
CA ILE A 191 -8.39 -0.96 10.86
C ILE A 191 -7.17 -0.97 11.78
N GLU A 192 -7.15 -1.79 12.82
CA GLU A 192 -5.97 -2.00 13.67
C GLU A 192 -4.73 -2.32 12.83
N ARG A 193 -4.84 -3.31 11.94
CA ARG A 193 -3.73 -3.73 11.08
C ARG A 193 -3.24 -2.61 10.15
N ALA A 194 -4.16 -1.84 9.56
CA ALA A 194 -3.81 -0.70 8.72
C ALA A 194 -3.08 0.37 9.53
N MET A 195 -3.61 0.72 10.70
CA MET A 195 -3.00 1.73 11.58
C MET A 195 -1.64 1.31 12.11
N LEU A 196 -1.48 0.06 12.56
CA LEU A 196 -0.18 -0.45 13.01
C LEU A 196 0.88 -0.41 11.90
N ASN A 197 0.51 -0.70 10.64
CA ASN A 197 1.41 -0.56 9.49
C ASN A 197 1.82 0.91 9.25
N LEU A 198 0.88 1.86 9.31
CA LEU A 198 1.19 3.28 9.13
C LEU A 198 2.05 3.81 10.28
N LEU A 199 1.70 3.49 11.53
CA LEU A 199 2.46 3.91 12.72
C LEU A 199 3.86 3.29 12.77
N SER A 200 4.01 2.03 12.39
CA SER A 200 5.31 1.37 12.26
C SER A 200 6.19 2.08 11.22
N ASN A 201 5.63 2.43 10.05
CA ASN A 201 6.34 3.21 9.05
C ASN A 201 6.70 4.61 9.57
N ALA A 202 5.75 5.32 10.20
CA ALA A 202 6.01 6.64 10.77
C ALA A 202 7.17 6.59 11.78
N ILE A 203 7.15 5.67 12.78
CA ILE A 203 8.24 5.52 13.75
C ILE A 203 9.55 5.11 13.07
N LYS A 204 9.51 4.27 12.07
CA LYS A 204 10.70 3.81 11.33
C LYS A 204 11.41 4.95 10.61
N PHE A 205 10.66 5.81 9.93
CA PHE A 205 11.19 6.84 9.03
C PHE A 205 11.28 8.24 9.65
N THR A 206 10.69 8.46 10.82
CA THR A 206 10.90 9.68 11.62
C THR A 206 12.29 9.68 12.23
N LYS A 207 12.93 10.84 12.24
CA LYS A 207 14.25 11.04 12.84
C LYS A 207 14.13 11.01 14.37
N GLU A 208 15.24 10.79 15.04
CA GLU A 208 15.33 10.92 16.50
C GLU A 208 14.91 12.33 16.94
N ASN A 209 14.13 12.41 18.01
CA ASN A 209 13.46 13.62 18.52
C ASN A 209 12.42 14.23 17.56
N GLY A 210 11.93 13.48 16.58
CA GLY A 210 10.85 13.91 15.69
C GLY A 210 9.46 13.74 16.30
N ASN A 211 8.44 14.07 15.50
CA ASN A 211 7.04 14.06 15.94
C ASN A 211 6.17 13.27 14.99
N ILE A 212 5.23 12.52 15.57
CA ILE A 212 4.15 11.85 14.85
C ILE A 212 2.83 12.36 15.43
N VAL A 213 1.91 12.75 14.57
CA VAL A 213 0.59 13.23 14.96
C VAL A 213 -0.46 12.36 14.28
N VAL A 214 -1.38 11.83 15.08
CA VAL A 214 -2.55 11.11 14.60
C VAL A 214 -3.76 11.98 14.85
N ASN A 215 -4.41 12.46 13.79
CA ASN A 215 -5.59 13.29 13.87
C ASN A 215 -6.82 12.51 13.40
N LEU A 216 -7.96 12.76 14.07
CA LEU A 216 -9.24 12.21 13.68
C LEU A 216 -10.32 13.31 13.70
N TYR A 217 -10.99 13.48 12.55
CA TYR A 217 -12.15 14.37 12.43
C TYR A 217 -13.17 13.77 11.46
N LYS A 218 -14.32 14.40 11.30
CA LYS A 218 -15.37 13.93 10.39
C LYS A 218 -16.05 15.08 9.67
N ASP A 219 -16.58 14.75 8.48
CA ASP A 219 -17.57 15.55 7.78
C ASP A 219 -18.90 14.79 7.62
N GLU A 220 -19.76 15.22 6.70
CA GLU A 220 -21.06 14.58 6.45
C GLU A 220 -20.94 13.18 5.84
N GLN A 221 -19.90 12.91 5.06
CA GLN A 221 -19.73 11.69 4.26
C GLN A 221 -18.63 10.78 4.79
N TRP A 222 -17.59 11.36 5.41
CA TRP A 222 -16.37 10.66 5.76
C TRP A 222 -15.92 10.88 7.20
N VAL A 223 -15.25 9.88 7.74
CA VAL A 223 -14.37 10.00 8.90
C VAL A 223 -12.95 9.99 8.38
N HIS A 224 -12.20 11.01 8.73
CA HIS A 224 -10.82 11.25 8.33
C HIS A 224 -9.88 10.81 9.45
N ILE A 225 -8.95 9.92 9.13
CA ILE A 225 -7.89 9.48 10.03
C ILE A 225 -6.57 9.82 9.37
N ILE A 226 -5.83 10.74 9.98
CA ILE A 226 -4.56 11.24 9.45
C ILE A 226 -3.43 10.74 10.33
N VAL A 227 -2.41 10.16 9.71
CA VAL A 227 -1.13 9.84 10.34
C VAL A 227 -0.05 10.68 9.67
N LYS A 228 0.50 11.62 10.42
CA LYS A 228 1.52 12.57 9.94
C LYS A 228 2.80 12.40 10.71
N ASP A 229 3.92 12.32 10.00
CA ASP A 229 5.27 12.32 10.56
C ASP A 229 6.12 13.46 9.99
N ASP A 230 7.15 13.89 10.71
CA ASP A 230 8.17 14.85 10.28
C ASP A 230 9.48 14.16 9.82
N GLY A 231 9.37 12.96 9.29
CA GLY A 231 10.47 12.11 8.86
C GLY A 231 11.14 12.53 7.57
N ILE A 232 11.71 11.54 6.88
CA ILE A 232 12.49 11.76 5.64
C ILE A 232 11.65 12.04 4.39
N GLY A 233 10.32 11.90 4.49
CA GLY A 233 9.41 12.03 3.36
C GLY A 233 9.50 10.89 2.35
N ILE A 234 8.65 10.96 1.31
CA ILE A 234 8.59 9.98 0.22
C ILE A 234 8.95 10.67 -1.09
N PRO A 235 10.02 10.26 -1.79
CA PRO A 235 10.45 10.89 -3.04
C PRO A 235 9.33 10.96 -4.08
N ILE A 236 9.16 12.11 -4.74
CA ILE A 236 8.06 12.39 -5.70
C ILE A 236 7.97 11.32 -6.79
N GLY A 237 9.12 10.80 -7.25
CA GLY A 237 9.17 9.80 -8.33
C GLY A 237 8.51 8.45 -8.02
N ILE A 238 8.29 8.13 -6.74
CA ILE A 238 7.69 6.86 -6.30
C ILE A 238 6.31 7.02 -5.65
N GLN A 239 5.88 8.24 -5.33
CA GLN A 239 4.61 8.50 -4.63
C GLN A 239 3.40 7.87 -5.33
N GLY A 240 3.36 7.93 -6.67
CA GLY A 240 2.28 7.32 -7.46
C GLY A 240 2.23 5.79 -7.41
N MET A 241 3.27 5.15 -6.90
CA MET A 241 3.39 3.68 -6.89
C MET A 241 3.52 3.07 -5.49
N ILE A 242 3.62 3.87 -4.41
CA ILE A 242 3.90 3.35 -3.05
C ILE A 242 2.84 2.39 -2.52
N PHE A 243 1.62 2.48 -3.03
CA PHE A 243 0.52 1.56 -2.73
C PHE A 243 0.50 0.35 -3.66
N GLU A 244 1.32 0.33 -4.72
CA GLU A 244 1.52 -0.87 -5.51
C GLU A 244 2.36 -1.87 -4.70
N ARG A 245 2.14 -3.14 -4.95
CA ARG A 245 2.86 -4.19 -4.23
C ARG A 245 4.33 -4.15 -4.61
N PHE A 246 5.20 -4.37 -3.60
CA PHE A 246 6.64 -4.57 -3.78
C PHE A 246 7.41 -3.34 -4.22
N VAL A 247 6.79 -2.17 -4.15
CA VAL A 247 7.48 -0.91 -4.36
C VAL A 247 8.27 -0.57 -3.10
N GLN A 248 9.57 -0.42 -3.27
CA GLN A 248 10.51 0.05 -2.25
C GLN A 248 11.15 1.33 -2.74
N GLY A 249 11.43 2.26 -1.83
CA GLY A 249 12.29 3.40 -2.13
C GLY A 249 13.68 2.94 -2.56
N ASP A 250 14.43 3.84 -3.22
CA ASP A 250 15.72 3.56 -3.84
C ASP A 250 16.67 2.79 -2.89
N LYS A 251 17.13 1.62 -3.32
CA LYS A 251 18.06 0.72 -2.59
C LYS A 251 19.41 1.38 -2.27
N SER A 252 19.68 2.58 -2.83
CA SER A 252 20.99 3.25 -2.71
C SER A 252 21.15 4.13 -1.47
N LEU A 253 20.05 4.56 -0.82
CA LEU A 253 20.11 5.57 0.25
C LEU A 253 20.04 5.02 1.68
N THR A 254 19.58 3.78 1.89
CA THR A 254 19.49 3.26 3.26
C THR A 254 19.64 1.75 3.33
N ARG A 255 20.85 1.25 3.52
CA ARG A 255 21.11 -0.15 3.95
C ARG A 255 20.50 -0.51 5.32
N LEU A 256 19.90 0.45 6.02
CA LEU A 256 19.35 0.29 7.38
C LEU A 256 17.81 0.20 7.42
N ASN A 257 17.09 0.43 6.30
CA ASN A 257 15.63 0.48 6.31
C ASN A 257 15.04 -0.55 5.34
N GLU A 258 15.35 -1.83 5.56
CA GLU A 258 14.73 -2.94 4.82
C GLU A 258 13.24 -3.07 5.21
N GLY A 259 12.36 -3.11 4.22
CA GLY A 259 10.94 -3.40 4.37
C GLY A 259 10.44 -4.19 3.18
N SER A 260 9.45 -5.05 3.35
CA SER A 260 8.95 -5.93 2.28
C SER A 260 8.29 -5.22 1.10
N GLY A 261 8.01 -3.91 1.21
CA GLY A 261 7.21 -3.17 0.22
C GLY A 261 5.76 -3.65 0.12
N ILE A 262 5.30 -4.39 1.12
CA ILE A 262 3.98 -5.02 1.17
C ILE A 262 3.02 -4.23 2.05
N GLY A 263 3.51 -3.59 3.11
CA GLY A 263 2.69 -2.97 4.15
C GLY A 263 1.68 -1.96 3.62
N LEU A 264 2.11 -0.99 2.81
CA LEU A 264 1.22 0.05 2.27
C LEU A 264 0.18 -0.52 1.28
N SER A 265 0.51 -1.56 0.53
CA SER A 265 -0.46 -2.23 -0.34
C SER A 265 -1.54 -2.98 0.46
N ILE A 266 -1.18 -3.54 1.62
CA ILE A 266 -2.14 -4.12 2.57
C ILE A 266 -3.03 -3.03 3.16
N VAL A 267 -2.46 -1.89 3.59
CA VAL A 267 -3.24 -0.74 4.09
C VAL A 267 -4.28 -0.31 3.07
N LYS A 268 -3.88 -0.08 1.81
CA LYS A 268 -4.80 0.29 0.74
C LYS A 268 -5.92 -0.75 0.56
N SER A 269 -5.57 -2.03 0.49
CA SER A 269 -6.56 -3.10 0.32
C SER A 269 -7.53 -3.20 1.50
N ILE A 270 -7.07 -3.02 2.73
CA ILE A 270 -7.91 -2.98 3.94
C ILE A 270 -8.88 -1.80 3.89
N VAL A 271 -8.39 -0.62 3.52
CA VAL A 271 -9.21 0.59 3.43
C VAL A 271 -10.28 0.42 2.35
N GLU A 272 -9.91 -0.08 1.16
CA GLU A 272 -10.85 -0.39 0.08
C GLU A 272 -11.90 -1.45 0.47
N LEU A 273 -11.51 -2.49 1.22
CA LEU A 273 -12.44 -3.49 1.75
C LEU A 273 -13.43 -2.89 2.77
N ASN A 274 -13.04 -1.84 3.48
CA ASN A 274 -13.94 -1.07 4.37
C ASN A 274 -14.72 0.03 3.61
N ASN A 275 -14.72 0.02 2.26
CA ASN A 275 -15.33 1.01 1.37
C ASN A 275 -14.75 2.43 1.56
N GLY A 276 -13.52 2.52 1.99
CA GLY A 276 -12.79 3.76 2.22
C GLY A 276 -11.82 4.11 1.08
N GLU A 277 -11.12 5.21 1.26
CA GLU A 277 -10.08 5.72 0.36
C GLU A 277 -8.83 6.08 1.17
N ILE A 278 -7.65 6.00 0.57
CA ILE A 278 -6.39 6.41 1.20
C ILE A 278 -5.63 7.37 0.30
N TYR A 279 -5.09 8.42 0.90
CA TYR A 279 -4.32 9.45 0.24
C TYR A 279 -2.95 9.60 0.88
N LEU A 280 -2.03 10.17 0.11
CA LEU A 280 -0.67 10.52 0.51
C LEU A 280 -0.42 11.99 0.19
N ASP A 281 0.14 12.71 1.15
CA ASP A 281 0.80 13.99 0.93
C ASP A 281 2.23 13.95 1.49
N SER A 282 3.22 14.30 0.67
CA SER A 282 4.63 14.40 1.06
C SER A 282 5.35 15.27 0.05
N ASP A 283 6.18 16.19 0.54
CA ASP A 283 7.02 17.05 -0.32
C ASP A 283 8.30 16.33 -0.83
N GLY A 284 8.53 15.13 -0.32
CA GLY A 284 9.68 14.28 -0.70
C GLY A 284 10.88 14.41 0.20
N GLU A 285 10.89 15.32 1.19
CA GLU A 285 12.04 15.61 2.06
C GLU A 285 11.71 15.86 3.53
N ASN A 286 10.48 16.34 3.85
CA ASN A 286 10.13 16.83 5.18
C ASN A 286 8.86 16.18 5.75
N GLY A 287 8.84 14.86 5.77
CA GLY A 287 7.77 14.10 6.39
C GLY A 287 6.73 13.57 5.41
N THR A 288 5.78 12.84 5.99
CA THR A 288 4.73 12.15 5.25
C THR A 288 3.42 12.28 5.99
N GLU A 289 2.35 12.46 5.25
CA GLU A 289 0.98 12.46 5.75
C GLU A 289 0.17 11.43 4.96
N PHE A 290 -0.35 10.45 5.69
CA PHE A 290 -1.34 9.50 5.15
C PHE A 290 -2.70 9.84 5.70
N GLU A 291 -3.70 9.97 4.82
CA GLU A 291 -5.09 10.20 5.17
C GLU A 291 -5.94 9.01 4.74
N ILE A 292 -6.63 8.39 5.71
CA ILE A 292 -7.63 7.35 5.48
C ILE A 292 -9.01 7.97 5.61
N LEU A 293 -9.86 7.73 4.61
CA LEU A 293 -11.27 8.10 4.61
C LEU A 293 -12.10 6.83 4.81
N LEU A 294 -12.92 6.79 5.85
CA LEU A 294 -13.90 5.73 6.07
C LEU A 294 -15.31 6.29 5.94
N PRO A 295 -16.28 5.55 5.33
CA PRO A 295 -17.65 6.03 5.23
C PRO A 295 -18.27 6.34 6.59
N ASN A 296 -18.87 7.52 6.73
CA ASN A 296 -19.59 7.95 7.93
C ASN A 296 -20.98 7.31 7.96
N GLU A 297 -21.02 5.97 8.02
CA GLU A 297 -22.22 5.14 7.98
C GLU A 297 -22.30 4.22 9.19
N LYS A 298 -23.53 3.80 9.55
CA LYS A 298 -23.80 2.81 10.61
C LYS A 298 -24.57 1.62 10.06
N LEU A 299 -24.40 0.44 10.68
CA LEU A 299 -25.28 -0.69 10.44
C LEU A 299 -26.63 -0.45 11.12
N GLU A 300 -27.72 -0.66 10.36
CA GLU A 300 -29.07 -0.55 10.90
C GLU A 300 -29.38 -1.73 11.85
N GLY A 301 -29.92 -1.41 13.02
CA GLY A 301 -30.47 -2.40 13.96
C GLY A 301 -29.45 -3.11 14.85
N ASP A 302 -28.16 -2.95 14.63
CA ASP A 302 -27.12 -3.54 15.49
C ASP A 302 -26.86 -2.67 16.71
N LYS A 303 -26.81 -3.33 17.89
CA LYS A 303 -26.36 -2.65 19.09
C LYS A 303 -24.87 -2.40 18.97
N TYR A 304 -24.44 -1.23 19.42
CA TYR A 304 -23.06 -0.94 19.67
C TYR A 304 -22.57 -1.83 20.81
N GLU A 305 -21.58 -2.67 20.54
CA GLU A 305 -20.82 -3.40 21.55
C GLU A 305 -19.35 -3.07 21.36
N TYR A 306 -18.76 -2.41 22.36
CA TYR A 306 -17.32 -2.19 22.38
C TYR A 306 -16.66 -3.51 22.83
N ASN A 307 -16.22 -4.31 21.84
CA ASN A 307 -15.51 -5.55 22.05
C ASN A 307 -14.11 -5.51 21.40
N TYR A 308 -13.58 -4.32 21.15
CA TYR A 308 -12.23 -4.20 20.61
C TYR A 308 -11.22 -4.33 21.77
N GLU A 309 -10.36 -5.34 21.68
CA GLU A 309 -9.22 -5.53 22.56
C GLU A 309 -7.94 -5.49 21.72
N ILE A 310 -6.95 -4.75 22.18
CA ILE A 310 -5.65 -4.65 21.52
C ILE A 310 -4.93 -6.00 21.59
N ASP A 311 -4.48 -6.48 20.46
CA ASP A 311 -3.67 -7.68 20.34
C ASP A 311 -2.18 -7.35 20.46
N ILE A 312 -1.62 -7.53 21.66
CA ILE A 312 -0.20 -7.22 21.96
C ILE A 312 0.75 -8.04 21.06
N ASP A 313 0.40 -9.29 20.76
CA ASP A 313 1.24 -10.15 19.92
C ASP A 313 1.35 -9.58 18.48
N LYS A 314 0.27 -9.01 17.96
CA LYS A 314 0.29 -8.32 16.66
C LYS A 314 1.14 -7.07 16.66
N ILE A 315 1.07 -6.27 17.74
CA ILE A 315 1.91 -5.09 17.89
C ILE A 315 3.38 -5.50 17.90
N GLU A 316 3.76 -6.46 18.74
CA GLU A 316 5.13 -6.95 18.82
C GLU A 316 5.63 -7.50 17.47
N LEU A 317 4.75 -8.14 16.70
CA LEU A 317 5.07 -8.65 15.39
C LEU A 317 5.31 -7.52 14.38
N GLU A 318 4.39 -6.54 14.32
CA GLU A 318 4.45 -5.42 13.38
C GLU A 318 5.65 -4.50 13.66
N PHE A 319 6.02 -4.34 14.94
CA PHE A 319 7.12 -3.49 15.38
C PHE A 319 8.47 -4.24 15.53
N SER A 320 8.53 -5.50 15.10
CA SER A 320 9.77 -6.31 15.20
C SER A 320 10.98 -5.70 14.47
N ASP A 321 10.77 -4.91 13.43
CA ASP A 321 11.84 -4.24 12.67
C ASP A 321 12.42 -3.01 13.39
N ILE A 322 11.72 -2.48 14.41
CA ILE A 322 12.11 -1.25 15.09
C ILE A 322 13.16 -1.53 16.19
N TYR A 323 13.13 -2.70 16.80
CA TYR A 323 14.03 -3.07 17.88
C TYR A 323 15.52 -3.20 17.49
N GLU A 324 15.87 -3.45 16.22
CA GLU A 324 17.27 -3.58 15.79
C GLU A 324 18.05 -2.27 15.73
N LEU A 325 17.37 -1.14 15.75
CA LEU A 325 18.04 0.16 15.62
C LEU A 325 18.73 0.62 16.91
N TYR A 326 18.59 -0.13 18.03
CA TYR A 326 18.95 0.34 19.38
C TYR A 326 19.78 -0.65 20.23
N ASN A 327 20.32 -1.73 19.65
CA ASN A 327 21.26 -2.65 20.35
C ASN A 327 22.63 -2.67 19.67
#